data_d91a813a253c15f242ca9fd2142bbb30
#
_entry.id   d91a813a253c15f242ca9fd2142bbb30
#
_cell.length_a   1.000
_cell.length_b   1.000
_cell.length_c   1.000
_cell.angle_alpha   90.00
_cell.angle_beta   90.00
_cell.angle_gamma   90.00
#
_symmetry.space_group_name_H-M   'P 1'
#
loop_
_entity.id
_entity.type
_entity.pdbx_description
1 polymer ?
#
loop_
_entity_poly.entity_id
_entity_poly.type
_entity_poly.pdbx_seq_one_letter_code
_entity_poly.pdbx_strand_id
1 'polypeptide(L)'
;MSRMILHRLSYLFLRLLTLPLALLSYPLIHRLGVKAGTLLFYLYPKWRKRAQSNLALAQDLKLSLQKIPRLAKESIQNLLITCLEYPKLFWEKELSRLVHPTNPCHPKAVMEEGKGAIFFCGHQANWELLFLDSTSRYPGVAIGRPVKNPFLYQWITAIREKQGGKMLLPKEALKEGLRALKAGKFVGIVGDQGMPDSNFSSPFFGRRAWTSPLPALLSYRTGRPIFVCTLKREKGKYSTRYSDPIWPNPSDPYEKEVTRLMGALLHLLEESIRETPSQWLWIHNRWKQQLPGRLKRQFRHDSLALILPEKENSFLHALSLLSTFRALYPLEFFTLFVPERFKEHPLPLSDAELFFYRTPDEILLPNFLPKLVFHFSDNPRIKPHFLSLSAMGVYSFEELKKLSSLNQNAADSHILKHVLLTGDYINTLNHLPQE
;
A
#
# COMPACT_ATOMS: atom_id res chain seq x y z
N MET A 1 -21.63 -24.70 -13.86
CA MET A 1 -21.95 -23.35 -14.39
C MET A 1 -20.67 -22.71 -14.91
N SER A 2 -20.64 -22.24 -16.17
CA SER A 2 -19.42 -21.61 -16.73
C SER A 2 -18.99 -20.41 -15.90
N ARG A 3 -17.68 -20.21 -15.68
CA ARG A 3 -17.12 -19.05 -14.95
C ARG A 3 -17.61 -17.72 -15.53
N MET A 4 -17.84 -17.65 -16.83
CA MET A 4 -18.37 -16.48 -17.50
C MET A 4 -19.82 -16.17 -17.09
N ILE A 5 -20.66 -17.18 -16.92
CA ILE A 5 -22.04 -17.01 -16.45
C ILE A 5 -22.04 -16.44 -15.02
N LEU A 6 -21.19 -16.98 -14.15
CA LEU A 6 -21.05 -16.46 -12.78
C LEU A 6 -20.57 -14.99 -12.75
N HIS A 7 -19.63 -14.63 -13.61
CA HIS A 7 -19.17 -13.23 -13.75
C HIS A 7 -20.31 -12.32 -14.24
N ARG A 8 -21.12 -12.77 -15.21
CA ARG A 8 -22.25 -12.00 -15.71
C ARG A 8 -23.34 -11.82 -14.64
N LEU A 9 -23.72 -12.89 -13.96
CA LEU A 9 -24.73 -12.84 -12.89
C LEU A 9 -24.28 -11.94 -11.73
N SER A 10 -23.04 -12.06 -11.28
CA SER A 10 -22.51 -11.20 -10.21
C SER A 10 -22.42 -9.72 -10.63
N TYR A 11 -22.11 -9.43 -11.88
CA TYR A 11 -22.15 -8.08 -12.45
C TYR A 11 -23.59 -7.53 -12.47
N LEU A 12 -24.55 -8.28 -13.01
CA LEU A 12 -25.97 -7.85 -13.08
C LEU A 12 -26.54 -7.63 -11.68
N PHE A 13 -26.27 -8.54 -10.75
CA PHE A 13 -26.69 -8.39 -9.35
C PHE A 13 -26.11 -7.11 -8.72
N LEU A 14 -24.80 -6.87 -8.90
CA LEU A 14 -24.16 -5.65 -8.39
C LEU A 14 -24.77 -4.39 -8.99
N ARG A 15 -25.03 -4.39 -10.31
CA ARG A 15 -25.65 -3.26 -11.01
C ARG A 15 -27.07 -2.98 -10.52
N LEU A 16 -27.88 -4.02 -10.36
CA LEU A 16 -29.23 -3.89 -9.83
C LEU A 16 -29.23 -3.36 -8.39
N LEU A 17 -28.39 -3.92 -7.54
CA LEU A 17 -28.27 -3.51 -6.14
C LEU A 17 -27.81 -2.05 -6.00
N THR A 18 -26.93 -1.59 -6.89
CA THR A 18 -26.34 -0.24 -6.82
C THR A 18 -27.06 0.81 -7.68
N LEU A 19 -28.03 0.40 -8.52
CA LEU A 19 -28.78 1.32 -9.37
C LEU A 19 -29.46 2.47 -8.60
N PRO A 20 -30.09 2.25 -7.43
CA PRO A 20 -30.71 3.34 -6.66
C PRO A 20 -29.72 4.42 -6.22
N LEU A 21 -28.42 4.09 -6.07
CA LEU A 21 -27.38 5.06 -5.71
C LEU A 21 -27.23 6.16 -6.77
N ALA A 22 -27.51 5.87 -8.04
CA ALA A 22 -27.46 6.85 -9.11
C ALA A 22 -28.44 8.02 -8.91
N LEU A 23 -29.55 7.77 -8.22
CA LEU A 23 -30.60 8.76 -7.94
C LEU A 23 -30.33 9.59 -6.68
N LEU A 24 -29.43 9.13 -5.82
CA LEU A 24 -29.13 9.82 -4.55
C LEU A 24 -28.21 11.02 -4.75
N SER A 25 -28.32 12.01 -3.86
CA SER A 25 -27.34 13.09 -3.80
C SER A 25 -25.99 12.61 -3.29
N TYR A 26 -24.87 13.23 -3.70
CA TYR A 26 -23.52 12.89 -3.20
C TYR A 26 -23.42 12.92 -1.66
N PRO A 27 -23.96 13.94 -0.94
CA PRO A 27 -23.95 13.89 0.51
C PRO A 27 -24.64 12.68 1.13
N LEU A 28 -25.71 12.19 0.50
CA LEU A 28 -26.40 10.97 0.98
C LEU A 28 -25.59 9.70 0.69
N ILE A 29 -24.98 9.59 -0.50
CA ILE A 29 -24.04 8.51 -0.83
C ILE A 29 -22.88 8.49 0.17
N HIS A 30 -22.34 9.66 0.52
CA HIS A 30 -21.25 9.76 1.50
C HIS A 30 -21.69 9.28 2.89
N ARG A 31 -22.88 9.64 3.35
CA ARG A 31 -23.42 9.13 4.63
C ARG A 31 -23.58 7.61 4.62
N LEU A 32 -24.08 7.05 3.52
CA LEU A 32 -24.18 5.60 3.33
C LEU A 32 -22.80 4.94 3.32
N GLY A 33 -21.83 5.53 2.62
CA GLY A 33 -20.44 5.06 2.58
C GLY A 33 -19.77 5.06 3.95
N VAL A 34 -20.02 6.10 4.76
CA VAL A 34 -19.55 6.16 6.15
C VAL A 34 -20.15 5.03 6.99
N LYS A 35 -21.47 4.80 6.90
CA LYS A 35 -22.13 3.70 7.63
C LYS A 35 -21.63 2.34 7.18
N ALA A 36 -21.57 2.08 5.86
CA ALA A 36 -21.08 0.83 5.30
C ALA A 36 -19.59 0.60 5.65
N GLY A 37 -18.76 1.63 5.54
CA GLY A 37 -17.34 1.56 5.91
C GLY A 37 -17.13 1.31 7.40
N THR A 38 -17.97 1.88 8.28
CA THR A 38 -17.96 1.58 9.72
C THR A 38 -18.31 0.12 9.97
N LEU A 39 -19.36 -0.37 9.35
CA LEU A 39 -19.76 -1.78 9.48
C LEU A 39 -18.63 -2.71 9.02
N LEU A 40 -18.03 -2.42 7.86
CA LEU A 40 -16.94 -3.22 7.31
C LEU A 40 -15.68 -3.19 8.18
N PHE A 41 -15.38 -2.07 8.83
CA PHE A 41 -14.26 -1.95 9.78
C PHE A 41 -14.37 -2.97 10.93
N TYR A 42 -15.58 -3.21 11.43
CA TYR A 42 -15.81 -4.18 12.50
C TYR A 42 -15.95 -5.62 11.98
N LEU A 43 -16.66 -5.82 10.88
CA LEU A 43 -16.94 -7.16 10.34
C LEU A 43 -15.78 -7.78 9.57
N TYR A 44 -14.83 -6.97 9.08
CA TYR A 44 -13.71 -7.48 8.30
C TYR A 44 -12.35 -7.12 8.92
N PRO A 45 -11.93 -7.86 9.97
CA PRO A 45 -10.74 -7.55 10.77
C PRO A 45 -9.45 -7.42 9.94
N LYS A 46 -9.34 -8.16 8.84
CA LYS A 46 -8.15 -8.13 7.97
C LYS A 46 -7.84 -6.74 7.41
N TRP A 47 -8.86 -5.96 7.02
CA TRP A 47 -8.66 -4.61 6.52
C TRP A 47 -8.31 -3.64 7.64
N ARG A 48 -9.03 -3.75 8.77
CA ARG A 48 -8.75 -2.97 9.97
C ARG A 48 -7.32 -3.13 10.42
N LYS A 49 -6.87 -4.36 10.65
CA LYS A 49 -5.52 -4.71 11.10
C LYS A 49 -4.45 -4.18 10.14
N ARG A 50 -4.65 -4.35 8.84
CA ARG A 50 -3.72 -3.87 7.83
C ARG A 50 -3.62 -2.35 7.81
N ALA A 51 -4.75 -1.64 7.86
CA ALA A 51 -4.76 -0.18 7.91
C ALA A 51 -4.06 0.35 9.17
N GLN A 52 -4.34 -0.22 10.33
CA GLN A 52 -3.69 0.15 11.59
C GLN A 52 -2.18 -0.06 11.54
N SER A 53 -1.72 -1.23 11.09
CA SER A 53 -0.28 -1.50 10.96
C SER A 53 0.39 -0.59 9.93
N ASN A 54 -0.24 -0.29 8.80
CA ASN A 54 0.32 0.65 7.82
C ASN A 54 0.42 2.07 8.37
N LEU A 55 -0.56 2.52 9.15
CA LEU A 55 -0.50 3.82 9.84
C LEU A 55 0.64 3.87 10.87
N ALA A 56 0.88 2.78 11.58
CA ALA A 56 2.02 2.68 12.52
C ALA A 56 3.37 2.66 11.80
N LEU A 57 3.45 2.07 10.60
CA LEU A 57 4.66 2.09 9.77
C LEU A 57 5.00 3.47 9.22
N ALA A 58 4.03 4.36 9.07
CA ALA A 58 4.22 5.73 8.59
C ALA A 58 4.79 6.63 9.69
N GLN A 59 6.05 6.43 10.06
CA GLN A 59 6.71 7.07 11.22
C GLN A 59 6.67 8.59 11.16
N ASP A 60 6.89 9.18 9.98
CA ASP A 60 6.92 10.63 9.81
C ASP A 60 5.55 11.31 9.96
N LEU A 61 4.46 10.54 10.02
CA LEU A 61 3.17 11.09 10.40
C LEU A 61 3.08 11.42 11.89
N LYS A 62 3.98 10.86 12.72
CA LYS A 62 4.03 11.07 14.17
C LYS A 62 2.67 10.95 14.86
N LEU A 63 1.92 9.91 14.47
CA LEU A 63 0.56 9.68 14.96
C LEU A 63 0.58 9.18 16.41
N SER A 64 -0.26 9.76 17.25
CA SER A 64 -0.55 9.13 18.54
C SER A 64 -1.34 7.84 18.32
N LEU A 65 -1.11 6.84 19.17
CA LEU A 65 -1.76 5.52 19.08
C LEU A 65 -3.28 5.60 19.08
N GLN A 66 -3.84 6.55 19.82
CA GLN A 66 -5.29 6.78 19.89
C GLN A 66 -5.88 7.24 18.54
N LYS A 67 -5.09 7.91 17.69
CA LYS A 67 -5.52 8.37 16.36
C LYS A 67 -5.54 7.24 15.33
N ILE A 68 -4.68 6.22 15.48
CA ILE A 68 -4.53 5.14 14.48
C ILE A 68 -5.83 4.38 14.20
N PRO A 69 -6.58 3.86 15.20
CA PRO A 69 -7.83 3.15 14.93
C PRO A 69 -8.89 4.03 14.26
N ARG A 70 -8.95 5.31 14.65
CA ARG A 70 -9.87 6.29 14.06
C ARG A 70 -9.54 6.52 12.58
N LEU A 71 -8.28 6.84 12.26
CA LEU A 71 -7.84 7.06 10.87
C LEU A 71 -8.00 5.81 10.01
N ALA A 72 -7.73 4.62 10.56
CA ALA A 72 -7.96 3.36 9.86
C ALA A 72 -9.44 3.16 9.50
N LYS A 73 -10.35 3.48 10.42
CA LYS A 73 -11.80 3.43 10.18
C LYS A 73 -12.21 4.44 9.10
N GLU A 74 -11.78 5.69 9.22
CA GLU A 74 -12.11 6.76 8.27
C GLU A 74 -11.56 6.45 6.86
N SER A 75 -10.40 5.82 6.74
CA SER A 75 -9.85 5.37 5.45
C SER A 75 -10.72 4.28 4.79
N ILE A 76 -11.24 3.33 5.56
CA ILE A 76 -12.17 2.32 5.05
C ILE A 76 -13.49 2.98 4.64
N GLN A 77 -13.99 3.92 5.42
CA GLN A 77 -15.16 4.72 5.06
C GLN A 77 -14.95 5.47 3.74
N ASN A 78 -13.77 6.09 3.56
CA ASN A 78 -13.41 6.78 2.32
C ASN A 78 -13.43 5.84 1.10
N LEU A 79 -12.88 4.64 1.23
CA LEU A 79 -12.93 3.63 0.17
C LEU A 79 -14.37 3.28 -0.19
N LEU A 80 -15.24 3.04 0.80
CA LEU A 80 -16.64 2.69 0.56
C LEU A 80 -17.41 3.85 -0.12
N ILE A 81 -17.14 5.09 0.28
CA ILE A 81 -17.70 6.25 -0.42
C ILE A 81 -17.32 6.22 -1.90
N THR A 82 -16.01 6.06 -2.19
CA THR A 82 -15.50 5.98 -3.57
C THR A 82 -16.20 4.86 -4.36
N CYS A 83 -16.36 3.66 -3.77
CA CYS A 83 -17.07 2.56 -4.43
C CYS A 83 -18.54 2.85 -4.69
N LEU A 84 -19.23 3.51 -3.76
CA LEU A 84 -20.66 3.82 -3.89
C LEU A 84 -20.95 4.99 -4.84
N GLU A 85 -19.95 5.79 -5.18
CA GLU A 85 -20.09 6.87 -6.17
C GLU A 85 -20.08 6.37 -7.62
N TYR A 86 -19.50 5.20 -7.93
CA TYR A 86 -19.40 4.69 -9.31
C TYR A 86 -20.72 4.63 -10.07
N PRO A 87 -21.85 4.13 -9.48
CA PRO A 87 -23.12 4.09 -10.18
C PRO A 87 -23.62 5.49 -10.59
N LYS A 88 -23.43 6.48 -9.72
CA LYS A 88 -23.80 7.87 -10.01
C LYS A 88 -22.86 8.52 -11.01
N LEU A 89 -21.54 8.29 -10.89
CA LEU A 89 -20.53 8.80 -11.83
C LEU A 89 -20.77 8.30 -13.26
N PHE A 90 -21.35 7.13 -13.43
CA PHE A 90 -21.74 6.63 -14.76
C PHE A 90 -22.72 7.59 -15.47
N TRP A 91 -23.67 8.17 -14.75
CA TRP A 91 -24.69 9.08 -15.26
C TRP A 91 -24.33 10.57 -15.18
N GLU A 92 -23.28 10.92 -14.39
CA GLU A 92 -22.89 12.31 -14.19
C GLU A 92 -22.38 12.93 -15.50
N LYS A 93 -23.03 13.99 -15.95
CA LYS A 93 -22.66 14.71 -17.19
C LYS A 93 -21.75 15.91 -16.91
N GLU A 94 -21.97 16.61 -15.81
CA GLU A 94 -21.28 17.86 -15.46
C GLU A 94 -20.40 17.70 -14.24
N LEU A 95 -19.16 17.30 -14.44
CA LEU A 95 -18.18 17.11 -13.37
C LEU A 95 -17.86 18.41 -12.63
N SER A 96 -17.98 19.57 -13.27
CA SER A 96 -17.75 20.90 -12.69
C SER A 96 -18.63 21.21 -11.47
N ARG A 97 -19.77 20.55 -11.34
CA ARG A 97 -20.63 20.65 -10.13
C ARG A 97 -20.07 19.89 -8.93
N LEU A 98 -19.25 18.88 -9.19
CA LEU A 98 -18.72 17.98 -8.17
C LEU A 98 -17.24 18.28 -7.86
N VAL A 99 -16.46 18.59 -8.89
CA VAL A 99 -14.99 18.78 -8.80
C VAL A 99 -14.62 20.22 -9.15
N HIS A 100 -13.89 20.86 -8.24
CA HIS A 100 -13.44 22.25 -8.40
C HIS A 100 -11.91 22.28 -8.35
N PRO A 101 -11.22 22.64 -9.46
CA PRO A 101 -9.77 22.83 -9.43
C PRO A 101 -9.42 24.13 -8.68
N THR A 102 -8.44 24.07 -7.78
CA THR A 102 -7.99 25.23 -7.00
C THR A 102 -6.92 26.06 -7.75
N ASN A 103 -6.13 25.41 -8.60
CA ASN A 103 -5.05 26.04 -9.37
C ASN A 103 -4.91 25.45 -10.77
N PRO A 104 -5.93 25.56 -11.63
CA PRO A 104 -5.93 24.94 -12.96
C PRO A 104 -4.90 25.53 -13.93
N CYS A 105 -4.33 26.69 -13.61
CA CYS A 105 -3.34 27.37 -14.45
C CYS A 105 -2.01 26.61 -14.55
N HIS A 106 -1.64 25.83 -13.54
CA HIS A 106 -0.36 25.12 -13.52
C HIS A 106 -0.19 24.14 -14.70
N PRO A 107 -1.08 23.15 -14.92
CA PRO A 107 -0.95 22.27 -16.08
C PRO A 107 -1.38 22.93 -17.39
N LYS A 108 -2.21 24.00 -17.33
CA LYS A 108 -2.81 24.66 -18.50
C LYS A 108 -1.75 25.13 -19.49
N ALA A 109 -0.77 25.88 -19.03
CA ALA A 109 0.28 26.42 -19.89
C ALA A 109 1.01 25.33 -20.69
N VAL A 110 1.40 24.24 -19.99
CA VAL A 110 2.11 23.10 -20.62
C VAL A 110 1.23 22.36 -21.62
N MET A 111 -0.04 22.15 -21.26
CA MET A 111 -0.97 21.38 -22.09
C MET A 111 -1.43 22.16 -23.33
N GLU A 112 -1.65 23.47 -23.21
CA GLU A 112 -2.02 24.34 -24.35
C GLU A 112 -0.89 24.54 -25.34
N GLU A 113 0.37 24.46 -24.89
CA GLU A 113 1.55 24.41 -25.78
C GLU A 113 1.69 23.07 -26.53
N GLY A 114 0.80 22.09 -26.30
CA GLY A 114 0.86 20.78 -26.94
C GLY A 114 2.04 19.90 -26.49
N LYS A 115 2.71 20.26 -25.39
CA LYS A 115 3.90 19.54 -24.92
C LYS A 115 3.57 18.19 -24.25
N GLY A 116 2.36 18.04 -23.70
CA GLY A 116 1.99 16.88 -22.88
C GLY A 116 2.66 16.89 -21.50
N ALA A 117 2.13 16.12 -20.56
CA ALA A 117 2.61 16.06 -19.18
C ALA A 117 2.32 14.71 -18.52
N ILE A 118 3.02 14.39 -17.41
CA ILE A 118 2.70 13.26 -16.56
C ILE A 118 1.91 13.78 -15.36
N PHE A 119 0.72 13.21 -15.12
CA PHE A 119 -0.10 13.49 -13.95
C PHE A 119 0.03 12.33 -12.97
N PHE A 120 0.80 12.55 -11.91
CA PHE A 120 1.05 11.58 -10.85
C PHE A 120 0.12 11.82 -9.67
N CYS A 121 -0.49 10.77 -9.14
CA CYS A 121 -1.33 10.85 -7.95
C CYS A 121 -1.26 9.59 -7.08
N GLY A 122 -1.90 9.65 -5.91
CA GLY A 122 -2.13 8.51 -5.02
C GLY A 122 -3.61 8.14 -4.93
N HIS A 123 -3.89 6.99 -4.29
CA HIS A 123 -5.26 6.54 -3.98
C HIS A 123 -5.84 7.37 -2.82
N GLN A 124 -6.09 8.65 -3.08
CA GLN A 124 -6.62 9.62 -2.11
C GLN A 124 -8.01 10.10 -2.52
N ALA A 125 -8.91 10.26 -1.55
CA ALA A 125 -10.32 10.61 -1.76
C ALA A 125 -10.98 9.69 -2.82
N ASN A 126 -11.59 10.24 -3.86
CA ASN A 126 -12.01 9.49 -5.04
C ASN A 126 -11.09 9.80 -6.22
N TRP A 127 -9.93 9.15 -6.27
CA TRP A 127 -8.90 9.33 -7.32
C TRP A 127 -9.39 9.13 -8.75
N GLU A 128 -10.53 8.46 -8.95
CA GLU A 128 -11.14 8.29 -10.28
C GLU A 128 -11.56 9.65 -10.88
N LEU A 129 -11.94 10.59 -10.02
CA LEU A 129 -12.34 11.92 -10.44
C LEU A 129 -11.18 12.73 -11.01
N LEU A 130 -9.93 12.46 -10.61
CA LEU A 130 -8.76 13.12 -11.18
C LEU A 130 -8.64 12.85 -12.69
N PHE A 131 -8.82 11.60 -13.09
CA PHE A 131 -8.75 11.25 -14.51
C PHE A 131 -9.94 11.81 -15.29
N LEU A 132 -11.15 11.70 -14.75
CA LEU A 132 -12.35 12.24 -15.37
C LEU A 132 -12.29 13.77 -15.54
N ASP A 133 -11.88 14.50 -14.50
CA ASP A 133 -11.75 15.95 -14.52
C ASP A 133 -10.62 16.40 -15.47
N SER A 134 -9.49 15.70 -15.47
CA SER A 134 -8.38 16.02 -16.39
C SER A 134 -8.76 15.76 -17.86
N THR A 135 -9.45 14.65 -18.14
CA THR A 135 -9.85 14.32 -19.54
C THR A 135 -11.00 15.16 -20.07
N SER A 136 -11.78 15.81 -19.19
CA SER A 136 -12.78 16.80 -19.63
C SER A 136 -12.12 18.09 -20.15
N ARG A 137 -10.85 18.32 -19.88
CA ARG A 137 -10.10 19.53 -20.26
C ARG A 137 -8.97 19.26 -21.26
N TYR A 138 -8.30 18.13 -21.14
CA TYR A 138 -7.12 17.79 -21.92
C TYR A 138 -7.19 16.37 -22.45
N PRO A 139 -6.68 16.08 -23.65
CA PRO A 139 -6.56 14.72 -24.13
C PRO A 139 -5.56 13.93 -23.28
N GLY A 140 -5.92 12.73 -22.85
CA GLY A 140 -5.07 11.96 -21.95
C GLY A 140 -5.33 10.47 -21.94
N VAL A 141 -4.38 9.76 -21.35
CA VAL A 141 -4.44 8.33 -21.08
C VAL A 141 -4.11 8.07 -19.62
N ALA A 142 -4.61 6.97 -19.04
CA ALA A 142 -4.22 6.56 -17.70
C ALA A 142 -3.94 5.05 -17.64
N ILE A 143 -3.05 4.67 -16.73
CA ILE A 143 -2.64 3.28 -16.55
C ILE A 143 -3.54 2.63 -15.49
N GLY A 144 -4.20 1.50 -15.85
CA GLY A 144 -5.07 0.79 -14.94
C GLY A 144 -4.98 -0.72 -15.09
N ARG A 145 -5.06 -1.42 -13.95
CA ARG A 145 -5.13 -2.89 -13.97
C ARG A 145 -6.57 -3.35 -14.18
N PRO A 146 -6.82 -4.36 -15.02
CA PRO A 146 -8.13 -4.94 -15.18
C PRO A 146 -8.58 -5.64 -13.89
N VAL A 147 -9.86 -5.53 -13.55
CA VAL A 147 -10.48 -6.33 -12.51
C VAL A 147 -10.82 -7.73 -13.03
N LYS A 148 -10.90 -8.73 -12.13
CA LYS A 148 -11.09 -10.14 -12.53
C LYS A 148 -12.41 -10.41 -13.27
N ASN A 149 -13.48 -9.66 -12.97
CA ASN A 149 -14.75 -9.78 -13.67
C ASN A 149 -14.73 -8.90 -14.93
N PRO A 150 -14.78 -9.48 -16.15
CA PRO A 150 -14.66 -8.70 -17.39
C PRO A 150 -15.83 -7.74 -17.62
N PHE A 151 -17.04 -8.07 -17.20
CA PHE A 151 -18.19 -7.19 -17.33
C PHE A 151 -18.10 -5.98 -16.40
N LEU A 152 -17.61 -6.20 -15.18
CA LEU A 152 -17.33 -5.12 -14.24
C LEU A 152 -16.18 -4.24 -14.74
N TYR A 153 -15.16 -4.84 -15.34
CA TYR A 153 -14.04 -4.11 -15.93
C TYR A 153 -14.51 -3.20 -17.07
N GLN A 154 -15.30 -3.72 -18.00
CA GLN A 154 -15.88 -2.93 -19.10
C GLN A 154 -16.71 -1.75 -18.59
N TRP A 155 -17.53 -1.97 -17.57
CA TRP A 155 -18.34 -0.89 -16.98
C TRP A 155 -17.48 0.19 -16.31
N ILE A 156 -16.46 -0.20 -15.54
CA ILE A 156 -15.50 0.74 -14.92
C ILE A 156 -14.74 1.52 -15.99
N THR A 157 -14.28 0.83 -17.05
CA THR A 157 -13.58 1.46 -18.16
C THR A 157 -14.47 2.47 -18.89
N ALA A 158 -15.73 2.12 -19.15
CA ALA A 158 -16.69 3.03 -19.75
C ALA A 158 -16.91 4.31 -18.91
N ILE A 159 -16.88 4.19 -17.57
CA ILE A 159 -16.93 5.38 -16.69
C ILE A 159 -15.67 6.22 -16.85
N ARG A 160 -14.48 5.60 -16.78
CA ARG A 160 -13.20 6.28 -16.87
C ARG A 160 -12.96 6.98 -18.21
N GLU A 161 -13.45 6.38 -19.29
CA GLU A 161 -13.24 6.88 -20.66
C GLU A 161 -14.34 7.83 -21.17
N LYS A 162 -15.38 8.05 -20.37
CA LYS A 162 -16.56 8.84 -20.81
C LYS A 162 -16.28 10.29 -21.19
N GLN A 163 -15.15 10.85 -20.72
CA GLN A 163 -14.72 12.21 -21.05
C GLN A 163 -13.63 12.22 -22.17
N GLY A 164 -13.51 11.12 -22.95
CA GLY A 164 -12.57 11.04 -24.07
C GLY A 164 -11.18 10.54 -23.72
N GLY A 165 -10.88 10.23 -22.45
CA GLY A 165 -9.65 9.58 -22.04
C GLY A 165 -9.61 8.11 -22.46
N LYS A 166 -8.40 7.51 -22.43
CA LYS A 166 -8.20 6.06 -22.70
C LYS A 166 -7.43 5.38 -21.58
N MET A 167 -7.86 4.16 -21.23
CA MET A 167 -7.17 3.32 -20.26
C MET A 167 -6.13 2.43 -20.93
N LEU A 168 -4.91 2.45 -20.41
CA LEU A 168 -3.80 1.61 -20.85
C LEU A 168 -3.60 0.45 -19.87
N LEU A 169 -3.27 -0.73 -20.40
CA LEU A 169 -2.86 -1.86 -19.58
C LEU A 169 -1.42 -1.66 -19.06
N PRO A 170 -1.08 -2.17 -17.87
CA PRO A 170 0.27 -2.01 -17.31
C PRO A 170 1.40 -2.49 -18.24
N LYS A 171 1.19 -3.57 -19.00
CA LYS A 171 2.15 -4.09 -19.97
C LYS A 171 2.44 -3.15 -21.14
N GLU A 172 1.52 -2.24 -21.43
CA GLU A 172 1.60 -1.27 -22.53
C GLU A 172 2.05 0.11 -22.05
N ALA A 173 2.11 0.31 -20.74
CA ALA A 173 2.25 1.61 -20.08
C ALA A 173 3.45 2.41 -20.56
N LEU A 174 4.63 1.79 -20.73
CA LEU A 174 5.82 2.50 -21.19
C LEU A 174 5.69 2.90 -22.66
N LYS A 175 5.35 1.96 -23.53
CA LYS A 175 5.29 2.20 -24.98
C LYS A 175 4.21 3.23 -25.34
N GLU A 176 3.00 2.99 -24.87
CA GLU A 176 1.86 3.86 -25.19
C GLU A 176 1.91 5.18 -24.40
N GLY A 177 2.50 5.17 -23.19
CA GLY A 177 2.78 6.41 -22.45
C GLY A 177 3.74 7.34 -23.19
N LEU A 178 4.84 6.81 -23.73
CA LEU A 178 5.77 7.57 -24.56
C LEU A 178 5.09 8.14 -25.83
N ARG A 179 4.24 7.35 -26.48
CA ARG A 179 3.46 7.82 -27.66
C ARG A 179 2.49 8.93 -27.29
N ALA A 180 1.78 8.77 -26.18
CA ALA A 180 0.81 9.77 -25.70
C ALA A 180 1.50 11.12 -25.41
N LEU A 181 2.63 11.10 -24.69
CA LEU A 181 3.40 12.30 -24.38
C LEU A 181 3.94 13.00 -25.64
N LYS A 182 4.44 12.23 -26.61
CA LYS A 182 4.89 12.78 -27.90
C LYS A 182 3.73 13.40 -28.70
N ALA A 183 2.52 12.88 -28.52
CA ALA A 183 1.30 13.42 -29.16
C ALA A 183 0.65 14.57 -28.36
N GLY A 184 1.35 15.16 -27.39
CA GLY A 184 0.85 16.27 -26.59
C GLY A 184 -0.23 15.90 -25.57
N LYS A 185 -0.43 14.61 -25.29
CA LYS A 185 -1.41 14.12 -24.31
C LYS A 185 -0.82 14.02 -22.91
N PHE A 186 -1.67 14.06 -21.88
CA PHE A 186 -1.18 13.69 -20.56
C PHE A 186 -1.20 12.17 -20.33
N VAL A 187 -0.33 11.71 -19.41
CA VAL A 187 -0.32 10.33 -18.90
C VAL A 187 -0.60 10.34 -17.40
N GLY A 188 -1.77 9.82 -17.01
CA GLY A 188 -2.19 9.69 -15.61
C GLY A 188 -1.62 8.42 -14.99
N ILE A 189 -0.99 8.55 -13.82
CA ILE A 189 -0.37 7.44 -13.09
C ILE A 189 -0.75 7.52 -11.61
N VAL A 190 -1.50 6.53 -11.15
CA VAL A 190 -1.71 6.33 -9.71
C VAL A 190 -0.56 5.46 -9.19
N GLY A 191 0.48 6.12 -8.64
CA GLY A 191 1.80 5.49 -8.44
C GLY A 191 2.21 5.25 -6.99
N ASP A 192 1.28 5.24 -6.05
CA ASP A 192 1.53 5.12 -4.60
C ASP A 192 1.48 3.68 -4.05
N GLN A 193 1.27 2.68 -4.90
CA GLN A 193 1.20 1.29 -4.46
C GLN A 193 2.59 0.64 -4.36
N GLY A 194 2.75 -0.25 -3.35
CA GLY A 194 3.97 -1.05 -3.18
C GLY A 194 4.20 -1.99 -4.37
N MET A 195 5.36 -1.85 -5.03
CA MET A 195 5.72 -2.60 -6.23
C MET A 195 7.13 -3.21 -6.08
N PRO A 196 7.29 -4.30 -5.31
CA PRO A 196 8.60 -4.90 -5.04
C PRO A 196 9.31 -5.39 -6.32
N ASP A 197 8.56 -5.75 -7.36
CA ASP A 197 9.12 -6.21 -8.64
C ASP A 197 9.72 -5.07 -9.49
N SER A 198 9.65 -3.81 -9.01
CA SER A 198 10.15 -2.65 -9.75
C SER A 198 11.67 -2.46 -9.67
N ASN A 199 12.34 -3.13 -8.74
CA ASN A 199 13.75 -2.94 -8.38
C ASN A 199 14.11 -1.50 -7.99
N PHE A 200 13.12 -0.64 -7.74
CA PHE A 200 13.30 0.73 -7.29
C PHE A 200 12.58 0.96 -5.98
N SER A 201 13.29 1.51 -5.00
CA SER A 201 12.73 1.87 -3.69
C SER A 201 13.06 3.32 -3.34
N SER A 202 12.13 3.98 -2.69
CA SER A 202 12.28 5.36 -2.22
C SER A 202 11.71 5.50 -0.81
N PRO A 203 12.20 6.45 0.00
CA PRO A 203 11.55 6.76 1.27
C PRO A 203 10.08 7.15 1.06
N PHE A 204 9.23 6.71 1.98
CA PHE A 204 7.83 7.10 2.08
C PHE A 204 7.40 7.04 3.55
N PHE A 205 7.06 8.20 4.12
CA PHE A 205 6.80 8.39 5.55
C PHE A 205 7.86 7.77 6.47
N GLY A 206 9.14 8.07 6.18
CA GLY A 206 10.28 7.64 6.98
C GLY A 206 10.77 6.21 6.73
N ARG A 207 10.09 5.41 5.89
CA ARG A 207 10.48 4.02 5.59
C ARG A 207 10.65 3.79 4.10
N ARG A 208 11.66 3.00 3.73
CA ARG A 208 11.84 2.61 2.31
C ARG A 208 10.67 1.76 1.83
N ALA A 209 10.13 2.13 0.67
CA ALA A 209 9.03 1.43 0.04
C ALA A 209 9.28 1.24 -1.46
N TRP A 210 9.06 0.03 -1.95
CA TRP A 210 9.16 -0.29 -3.37
C TRP A 210 8.10 0.48 -4.15
N THR A 211 8.53 1.12 -5.24
CA THR A 211 7.68 2.03 -6.02
C THR A 211 8.02 1.90 -7.50
N SER A 212 7.04 2.04 -8.37
CA SER A 212 7.31 2.07 -9.82
C SER A 212 8.02 3.37 -10.20
N PRO A 213 9.20 3.32 -10.83
CA PRO A 213 9.89 4.51 -11.33
C PRO A 213 9.30 5.04 -12.66
N LEU A 214 8.20 4.47 -13.15
CA LEU A 214 7.62 4.77 -14.46
C LEU A 214 7.35 6.26 -14.70
N PRO A 215 6.81 7.06 -13.74
CA PRO A 215 6.61 8.50 -13.95
C PRO A 215 7.92 9.22 -14.29
N ALA A 216 8.95 8.97 -13.48
CA ALA A 216 10.27 9.57 -13.68
C ALA A 216 10.94 9.09 -14.99
N LEU A 217 10.80 7.80 -15.32
CA LEU A 217 11.31 7.24 -16.56
C LEU A 217 10.67 7.89 -17.80
N LEU A 218 9.34 8.07 -17.80
CA LEU A 218 8.62 8.75 -18.88
C LEU A 218 9.07 10.21 -19.01
N SER A 219 9.18 10.92 -17.88
CA SER A 219 9.63 12.30 -17.83
C SER A 219 11.04 12.45 -18.38
N TYR A 220 12.00 11.67 -17.88
CA TYR A 220 13.39 11.70 -18.32
C TYR A 220 13.55 11.42 -19.83
N ARG A 221 12.83 10.42 -20.35
CA ARG A 221 12.91 10.06 -21.78
C ARG A 221 12.24 11.05 -22.74
N THR A 222 11.29 11.84 -22.26
CA THR A 222 10.50 12.74 -23.12
C THR A 222 10.80 14.21 -22.89
N GLY A 223 11.51 14.56 -21.83
CA GLY A 223 11.68 15.94 -21.40
C GLY A 223 10.39 16.59 -20.89
N ARG A 224 9.32 15.80 -20.60
CA ARG A 224 8.01 16.33 -20.18
C ARG A 224 7.92 16.44 -18.66
N PRO A 225 7.27 17.50 -18.15
CA PRO A 225 7.16 17.70 -16.70
C PRO A 225 6.19 16.72 -16.06
N ILE A 226 6.36 16.54 -14.75
CA ILE A 226 5.42 15.81 -13.91
C ILE A 226 4.70 16.81 -13.01
N PHE A 227 3.39 16.65 -12.91
CA PHE A 227 2.56 17.33 -11.90
C PHE A 227 2.07 16.29 -10.89
N VAL A 228 2.20 16.60 -9.60
CA VAL A 228 1.52 15.83 -8.55
C VAL A 228 0.10 16.36 -8.42
N CYS A 229 -0.86 15.49 -8.74
CA CYS A 229 -2.28 15.82 -8.71
C CYS A 229 -2.89 15.26 -7.43
N THR A 230 -3.47 16.10 -6.61
CA THR A 230 -4.08 15.72 -5.34
C THR A 230 -5.56 16.03 -5.32
N LEU A 231 -6.31 15.23 -4.58
CA LEU A 231 -7.76 15.37 -4.47
C LEU A 231 -8.17 15.35 -3.01
N LYS A 232 -8.97 16.33 -2.62
CA LYS A 232 -9.56 16.43 -1.28
C LYS A 232 -11.08 16.43 -1.37
N ARG A 233 -11.74 15.64 -0.53
CA ARG A 233 -13.20 15.66 -0.38
C ARG A 233 -13.62 16.48 0.82
N GLU A 234 -14.49 17.46 0.61
CA GLU A 234 -15.10 18.26 1.66
C GLU A 234 -16.58 18.51 1.37
N LYS A 235 -17.45 18.31 2.36
CA LYS A 235 -18.89 18.65 2.31
C LYS A 235 -19.62 18.17 1.04
N GLY A 236 -19.27 16.98 0.56
CA GLY A 236 -19.91 16.40 -0.63
C GLY A 236 -19.35 16.84 -1.97
N LYS A 237 -18.30 17.66 -1.97
CA LYS A 237 -17.59 18.13 -3.18
C LYS A 237 -16.12 17.74 -3.12
N TYR A 238 -15.43 17.91 -4.23
CA TYR A 238 -14.02 17.63 -4.38
C TYR A 238 -13.26 18.82 -4.90
N SER A 239 -12.08 19.05 -4.33
CA SER A 239 -11.13 20.02 -4.85
C SER A 239 -9.89 19.31 -5.40
N THR A 240 -9.48 19.63 -6.63
CA THR A 240 -8.22 19.15 -7.22
C THR A 240 -7.17 20.24 -7.09
N ARG A 241 -5.92 19.82 -6.80
CA ARG A 241 -4.75 20.71 -6.76
C ARG A 241 -3.62 20.06 -7.56
N TYR A 242 -2.93 20.85 -8.35
CA TYR A 242 -1.74 20.47 -9.10
C TYR A 242 -0.51 21.11 -8.46
N SER A 243 0.59 20.37 -8.36
CA SER A 243 1.88 20.95 -7.95
C SER A 243 2.42 21.89 -9.05
N ASP A 244 3.48 22.61 -8.74
CA ASP A 244 4.33 23.18 -9.77
C ASP A 244 4.90 22.08 -10.67
N PRO A 245 5.23 22.38 -11.95
CA PRO A 245 5.80 21.41 -12.86
C PRO A 245 7.19 20.98 -12.41
N ILE A 246 7.41 19.66 -12.28
CA ILE A 246 8.70 19.07 -11.96
C ILE A 246 9.34 18.65 -13.28
N TRP A 247 10.30 19.46 -13.75
CA TRP A 247 11.01 19.19 -14.99
C TRP A 247 12.17 18.21 -14.77
N PRO A 248 12.42 17.30 -15.73
CA PRO A 248 13.60 16.46 -15.71
C PRO A 248 14.83 17.27 -16.12
N ASN A 249 15.98 16.94 -15.53
CA ASN A 249 17.28 17.44 -15.96
C ASN A 249 17.96 16.39 -16.87
N PRO A 250 18.00 16.60 -18.18
CA PRO A 250 18.58 15.63 -19.12
C PRO A 250 20.11 15.54 -19.02
N SER A 251 20.77 16.52 -18.34
CA SER A 251 22.22 16.53 -18.15
C SER A 251 22.66 15.63 -16.98
N ASP A 252 21.77 15.25 -16.09
CA ASP A 252 22.09 14.34 -14.98
C ASP A 252 22.01 12.86 -15.45
N PRO A 253 22.87 11.98 -14.88
CA PRO A 253 22.77 10.54 -15.11
C PRO A 253 21.37 10.00 -14.74
N TYR A 254 20.90 9.02 -15.51
CA TYR A 254 19.55 8.45 -15.41
C TYR A 254 19.17 8.03 -13.96
N GLU A 255 20.02 7.27 -13.29
CA GLU A 255 19.72 6.78 -11.93
C GLU A 255 19.58 7.92 -10.92
N LYS A 256 20.44 8.94 -11.01
CA LYS A 256 20.41 10.13 -10.15
C LYS A 256 19.12 10.90 -10.38
N GLU A 257 18.77 11.14 -11.64
CA GLU A 257 17.61 11.94 -11.98
C GLU A 257 16.29 11.24 -11.66
N VAL A 258 16.18 9.93 -11.93
CA VAL A 258 15.02 9.14 -11.53
C VAL A 258 14.84 9.16 -10.01
N THR A 259 15.93 9.06 -9.25
CA THR A 259 15.88 9.14 -7.78
C THR A 259 15.40 10.51 -7.31
N ARG A 260 15.90 11.60 -7.91
CA ARG A 260 15.48 12.97 -7.61
C ARG A 260 13.99 13.20 -7.91
N LEU A 261 13.57 12.84 -9.12
CA LEU A 261 12.18 12.99 -9.55
C LEU A 261 11.23 12.20 -8.64
N MET A 262 11.51 10.92 -8.41
CA MET A 262 10.66 10.09 -7.56
C MET A 262 10.62 10.58 -6.11
N GLY A 263 11.74 11.06 -5.58
CA GLY A 263 11.79 11.68 -4.25
C GLY A 263 10.87 12.90 -4.16
N ALA A 264 10.94 13.80 -5.13
CA ALA A 264 10.08 14.98 -5.19
C ALA A 264 8.59 14.63 -5.31
N LEU A 265 8.24 13.65 -6.17
CA LEU A 265 6.84 13.21 -6.33
C LEU A 265 6.25 12.64 -5.05
N LEU A 266 7.01 11.75 -4.40
CA LEU A 266 6.55 11.08 -3.19
C LEU A 266 6.46 12.06 -2.01
N HIS A 267 7.39 13.01 -1.91
CA HIS A 267 7.34 14.06 -0.90
C HIS A 267 6.07 14.91 -1.01
N LEU A 268 5.73 15.41 -2.20
CA LEU A 268 4.50 16.18 -2.43
C LEU A 268 3.24 15.34 -2.17
N LEU A 269 3.27 14.06 -2.50
CA LEU A 269 2.18 13.15 -2.17
C LEU A 269 2.04 12.97 -0.65
N GLU A 270 3.15 12.81 0.08
CA GLU A 270 3.15 12.75 1.54
C GLU A 270 2.56 14.00 2.17
N GLU A 271 2.91 15.20 1.68
CA GLU A 271 2.34 16.47 2.16
C GLU A 271 0.81 16.47 2.01
N SER A 272 0.31 16.08 0.84
CA SER A 272 -1.14 15.97 0.62
C SER A 272 -1.82 14.96 1.54
N ILE A 273 -1.17 13.81 1.80
CA ILE A 273 -1.69 12.81 2.73
C ILE A 273 -1.67 13.33 4.17
N ARG A 274 -0.65 14.13 4.58
CA ARG A 274 -0.60 14.77 5.90
C ARG A 274 -1.78 15.72 6.12
N GLU A 275 -2.19 16.46 5.07
CA GLU A 275 -3.37 17.34 5.14
C GLU A 275 -4.67 16.57 5.40
N THR A 276 -4.84 15.40 4.77
CA THR A 276 -6.06 14.57 4.85
C THR A 276 -5.76 13.08 5.00
N PRO A 277 -5.12 12.66 6.10
CA PRO A 277 -4.63 11.28 6.24
C PRO A 277 -5.75 10.23 6.21
N SER A 278 -6.96 10.57 6.63
CA SER A 278 -8.11 9.66 6.56
C SER A 278 -8.62 9.40 5.14
N GLN A 279 -8.22 10.20 4.15
CA GLN A 279 -8.68 10.05 2.77
C GLN A 279 -7.73 9.22 1.90
N TRP A 280 -6.58 8.78 2.42
CA TRP A 280 -5.69 7.87 1.70
C TRP A 280 -6.01 6.40 1.98
N LEU A 281 -5.68 5.52 1.01
CA LEU A 281 -6.03 4.09 1.03
C LEU A 281 -5.10 3.26 1.92
N TRP A 282 -5.23 3.38 3.25
CA TRP A 282 -4.39 2.69 4.23
C TRP A 282 -4.52 1.17 4.24
N ILE A 283 -5.56 0.59 3.67
CA ILE A 283 -5.69 -0.87 3.55
C ILE A 283 -4.77 -1.48 2.49
N HIS A 284 -4.14 -0.65 1.64
CA HIS A 284 -3.15 -1.11 0.68
C HIS A 284 -1.83 -1.40 1.39
N ASN A 285 -1.17 -2.51 0.99
CA ASN A 285 0.11 -2.91 1.58
C ASN A 285 1.28 -2.13 0.93
N ARG A 286 1.46 -0.86 1.33
CA ARG A 286 2.41 0.08 0.73
C ARG A 286 3.86 -0.39 0.86
N TRP A 287 4.21 -0.95 2.01
CA TRP A 287 5.56 -1.41 2.33
C TRP A 287 5.76 -2.91 2.06
N LYS A 288 4.97 -3.48 1.16
CA LYS A 288 5.09 -4.88 0.78
C LYS A 288 6.52 -5.21 0.35
N GLN A 289 7.08 -6.25 0.92
CA GLN A 289 8.39 -6.80 0.61
C GLN A 289 8.26 -8.13 -0.13
N GLN A 290 9.29 -8.50 -0.88
CA GLN A 290 9.36 -9.75 -1.62
C GLN A 290 10.76 -10.32 -1.53
N LEU A 291 10.85 -11.63 -1.32
CA LEU A 291 12.13 -12.34 -1.42
C LEU A 291 12.65 -12.32 -2.86
N PRO A 292 13.95 -12.14 -3.06
CA PRO A 292 14.57 -12.34 -4.37
C PRO A 292 14.39 -13.78 -4.85
N GLY A 293 14.32 -13.97 -6.16
CA GLY A 293 14.21 -15.27 -6.79
C GLY A 293 12.84 -15.93 -6.68
N ARG A 294 12.82 -17.27 -6.68
CA ARG A 294 11.59 -18.09 -6.65
C ARG A 294 11.09 -18.41 -5.25
N LEU A 295 11.83 -18.00 -4.21
CA LEU A 295 11.46 -18.26 -2.83
C LEU A 295 10.15 -17.57 -2.47
N LYS A 296 9.26 -18.34 -1.84
CA LYS A 296 7.98 -17.82 -1.33
C LYS A 296 7.92 -18.11 0.17
N ARG A 297 7.41 -17.12 0.92
CA ARG A 297 7.16 -17.29 2.35
C ARG A 297 5.72 -17.66 2.60
N GLN A 298 5.49 -18.51 3.59
CA GLN A 298 4.17 -18.85 4.06
C GLN A 298 3.47 -17.62 4.66
N PHE A 299 4.19 -16.83 5.48
CA PHE A 299 3.68 -15.60 6.09
C PHE A 299 4.31 -14.38 5.41
N ARG A 300 3.53 -13.69 4.56
CA ARG A 300 4.00 -12.55 3.76
C ARG A 300 3.54 -11.25 4.39
N HIS A 301 4.30 -10.76 5.37
CA HIS A 301 4.02 -9.50 6.04
C HIS A 301 5.28 -8.63 6.06
N ASP A 302 5.10 -7.32 6.11
CA ASP A 302 6.16 -6.32 6.01
C ASP A 302 6.67 -5.83 7.36
N SER A 303 5.94 -6.09 8.46
CA SER A 303 6.34 -5.73 9.81
C SER A 303 6.22 -6.93 10.75
N LEU A 304 7.31 -7.20 11.45
CA LEU A 304 7.45 -8.34 12.34
C LEU A 304 7.87 -7.90 13.74
N ALA A 305 7.32 -8.55 14.76
CA ALA A 305 7.85 -8.48 16.13
C ALA A 305 8.46 -9.82 16.50
N LEU A 306 9.64 -9.76 17.11
CA LEU A 306 10.30 -10.90 17.76
C LEU A 306 10.37 -10.63 19.25
N ILE A 307 9.79 -11.51 20.06
CA ILE A 307 9.73 -11.36 21.52
C ILE A 307 10.66 -12.38 22.14
N LEU A 308 11.77 -11.90 22.71
CA LEU A 308 12.76 -12.72 23.37
C LEU A 308 12.31 -13.03 24.81
N PRO A 309 12.65 -14.22 25.37
CA PRO A 309 12.23 -14.64 26.69
C PRO A 309 13.12 -14.08 27.80
N GLU A 310 12.63 -14.11 29.04
CA GLU A 310 13.38 -13.63 30.21
C GLU A 310 14.41 -14.64 30.72
N LYS A 311 14.19 -15.96 30.56
CA LYS A 311 15.09 -17.01 31.01
C LYS A 311 16.37 -17.01 30.16
N GLU A 312 17.55 -16.94 30.78
CA GLU A 312 18.84 -16.77 30.11
C GLU A 312 19.11 -17.83 29.03
N ASN A 313 18.99 -19.12 29.36
CA ASN A 313 19.20 -20.19 28.39
C ASN A 313 18.25 -20.10 27.19
N SER A 314 16.98 -19.75 27.42
CA SER A 314 15.98 -19.57 26.37
C SER A 314 16.26 -18.28 25.59
N PHE A 315 16.79 -17.24 26.23
CA PHE A 315 17.21 -16.00 25.57
C PHE A 315 18.39 -16.24 24.61
N LEU A 316 19.46 -16.90 25.07
CA LEU A 316 20.61 -17.23 24.24
C LEU A 316 20.23 -18.13 23.06
N HIS A 317 19.33 -19.08 23.30
CA HIS A 317 18.77 -19.89 22.22
C HIS A 317 17.98 -19.04 21.20
N ALA A 318 17.07 -18.18 21.64
CA ALA A 318 16.32 -17.29 20.75
C ALA A 318 17.24 -16.33 19.98
N LEU A 319 18.30 -15.82 20.64
CA LEU A 319 19.33 -14.96 20.06
C LEU A 319 20.05 -15.65 18.89
N SER A 320 20.38 -16.93 19.02
CA SER A 320 21.04 -17.72 17.95
C SER A 320 20.19 -17.88 16.68
N LEU A 321 18.89 -17.68 16.79
CA LEU A 321 17.96 -17.80 15.66
C LEU A 321 17.64 -16.47 14.94
N LEU A 322 18.09 -15.33 15.49
CA LEU A 322 17.76 -14.02 14.92
C LEU A 322 18.33 -13.84 13.52
N SER A 323 19.55 -14.30 13.26
CA SER A 323 20.15 -14.29 11.93
C SER A 323 19.32 -15.08 10.92
N THR A 324 18.78 -16.24 11.32
CA THR A 324 17.86 -17.03 10.50
C THR A 324 16.58 -16.26 10.18
N PHE A 325 15.99 -15.56 11.14
CA PHE A 325 14.84 -14.70 10.86
C PHE A 325 15.18 -13.58 9.88
N ARG A 326 16.33 -12.92 10.02
CA ARG A 326 16.78 -11.87 9.09
C ARG A 326 17.02 -12.42 7.69
N ALA A 327 17.65 -13.60 7.56
CA ALA A 327 17.83 -14.24 6.26
C ALA A 327 16.48 -14.57 5.58
N LEU A 328 15.49 -15.00 6.37
CA LEU A 328 14.14 -15.30 5.86
C LEU A 328 13.30 -14.04 5.56
N TYR A 329 13.56 -12.94 6.23
CA TYR A 329 12.85 -11.66 6.11
C TYR A 329 13.86 -10.51 5.91
N PRO A 330 14.58 -10.48 4.77
CA PRO A 330 15.76 -9.61 4.61
C PRO A 330 15.45 -8.11 4.54
N LEU A 331 14.23 -7.73 4.22
CA LEU A 331 13.82 -6.34 3.95
C LEU A 331 12.65 -5.87 4.83
N GLU A 332 12.14 -6.75 5.66
CA GLU A 332 11.01 -6.45 6.53
C GLU A 332 11.44 -5.66 7.75
N PHE A 333 10.50 -4.89 8.29
CA PHE A 333 10.74 -4.07 9.48
C PHE A 333 10.55 -4.91 10.74
N PHE A 334 11.63 -5.04 11.51
CA PHE A 334 11.62 -5.77 12.78
C PHE A 334 11.47 -4.83 13.96
N THR A 335 10.65 -5.22 14.92
CA THR A 335 10.67 -4.73 16.30
C THR A 335 11.10 -5.88 17.20
N LEU A 336 12.19 -5.70 17.92
CA LEU A 336 12.76 -6.71 18.81
C LEU A 336 12.45 -6.34 20.26
N PHE A 337 11.69 -7.19 20.95
CA PHE A 337 11.41 -7.05 22.38
C PHE A 337 12.48 -7.80 23.18
N VAL A 338 13.26 -7.07 23.95
CA VAL A 338 14.41 -7.59 24.68
C VAL A 338 14.22 -7.34 26.17
N PRO A 339 14.40 -8.35 27.06
CA PRO A 339 14.41 -8.10 28.49
C PRO A 339 15.48 -7.09 28.87
N GLU A 340 15.17 -6.07 29.68
CA GLU A 340 16.10 -4.97 30.07
C GLU A 340 17.42 -5.50 30.60
N ARG A 341 17.43 -6.62 31.33
CA ARG A 341 18.65 -7.24 31.88
C ARG A 341 19.64 -7.73 30.82
N PHE A 342 19.21 -7.93 29.58
CA PHE A 342 20.04 -8.33 28.45
C PHE A 342 20.36 -7.20 27.48
N LYS A 343 20.15 -5.96 27.89
CA LYS A 343 20.34 -4.77 27.06
C LYS A 343 21.76 -4.65 26.49
N GLU A 344 22.77 -5.07 27.25
CA GLU A 344 24.18 -4.98 26.87
C GLU A 344 24.64 -6.17 25.98
N HIS A 345 23.77 -7.18 25.76
CA HIS A 345 24.13 -8.28 24.86
C HIS A 345 24.15 -7.80 23.40
N PRO A 346 25.15 -8.20 22.62
CA PRO A 346 25.18 -7.89 21.20
C PRO A 346 24.00 -8.57 20.47
N LEU A 347 23.25 -7.77 19.72
CA LEU A 347 22.09 -8.23 18.99
C LEU A 347 22.40 -8.31 17.47
N PRO A 348 22.21 -9.46 16.80
CA PRO A 348 22.57 -9.64 15.39
C PRO A 348 21.63 -8.94 14.40
N LEU A 349 20.64 -8.16 14.88
CA LEU A 349 19.71 -7.39 14.07
C LEU A 349 19.92 -5.89 14.29
N SER A 350 20.97 -5.33 13.69
CA SER A 350 21.35 -3.92 13.88
C SER A 350 20.35 -2.90 13.35
N ASP A 351 19.48 -3.28 12.43
CA ASP A 351 18.45 -2.44 11.81
C ASP A 351 17.05 -2.63 12.43
N ALA A 352 16.91 -3.48 13.48
CA ALA A 352 15.66 -3.66 14.20
C ALA A 352 15.39 -2.49 15.16
N GLU A 353 14.13 -2.11 15.30
CA GLU A 353 13.67 -1.24 16.37
C GLU A 353 13.71 -2.02 17.69
N LEU A 354 14.43 -1.53 18.70
CA LEU A 354 14.58 -2.19 19.98
C LEU A 354 13.58 -1.66 21.00
N PHE A 355 12.89 -2.55 21.69
CA PHE A 355 12.08 -2.25 22.85
C PHE A 355 12.55 -3.09 24.03
N PHE A 356 13.10 -2.42 25.04
CA PHE A 356 13.55 -3.07 26.29
C PHE A 356 12.40 -3.10 27.27
N TYR A 357 12.10 -4.28 27.82
CA TYR A 357 11.04 -4.46 28.81
C TYR A 357 11.57 -5.03 30.12
N ARG A 358 11.00 -4.57 31.24
CA ARG A 358 11.34 -5.00 32.61
C ARG A 358 10.37 -6.06 33.12
N THR A 359 9.12 -5.97 32.69
CA THR A 359 8.07 -6.89 33.07
C THR A 359 7.33 -7.41 31.85
N PRO A 360 6.82 -8.65 31.88
CA PRO A 360 6.03 -9.21 30.77
C PRO A 360 4.80 -8.38 30.39
N ASP A 361 4.29 -7.55 31.30
CA ASP A 361 3.14 -6.69 31.03
C ASP A 361 3.48 -5.51 30.12
N GLU A 362 4.72 -5.06 30.09
CA GLU A 362 5.16 -4.00 29.17
C GLU A 362 5.13 -4.45 27.69
N ILE A 363 5.26 -5.75 27.43
CA ILE A 363 5.09 -6.33 26.08
C ILE A 363 3.64 -6.18 25.60
N LEU A 364 2.69 -6.17 26.55
CA LEU A 364 1.26 -6.11 26.29
C LEU A 364 0.72 -4.68 26.20
N LEU A 365 1.59 -3.69 26.05
CA LEU A 365 1.16 -2.32 25.78
C LEU A 365 0.63 -2.21 24.35
N PRO A 366 -0.42 -1.40 24.08
CA PRO A 366 -1.02 -1.26 22.76
C PRO A 366 -0.15 -0.46 21.78
N ASN A 367 1.13 -0.25 22.10
CA ASN A 367 2.05 0.64 21.39
C ASN A 367 2.59 0.05 20.09
N PHE A 368 2.49 -1.27 19.93
CA PHE A 368 3.09 -1.99 18.82
C PHE A 368 2.03 -2.63 17.94
N LEU A 369 2.08 -2.32 16.66
CA LEU A 369 1.09 -2.77 15.68
C LEU A 369 1.73 -3.59 14.53
N PRO A 370 2.54 -4.64 14.84
CA PRO A 370 3.12 -5.51 13.82
C PRO A 370 2.04 -6.35 13.14
N LYS A 371 2.32 -6.77 11.91
CA LYS A 371 1.44 -7.71 11.17
C LYS A 371 1.73 -9.18 11.52
N LEU A 372 2.93 -9.47 11.98
CA LEU A 372 3.37 -10.83 12.32
C LEU A 372 4.17 -10.79 13.62
N VAL A 373 3.93 -11.75 14.51
CA VAL A 373 4.65 -11.86 15.78
C VAL A 373 5.17 -13.27 15.93
N PHE A 374 6.44 -13.40 16.25
CA PHE A 374 7.06 -14.64 16.73
C PHE A 374 7.55 -14.42 18.15
N HIS A 375 7.32 -15.38 19.04
CA HIS A 375 7.74 -15.26 20.42
C HIS A 375 8.34 -16.54 20.98
N PHE A 376 9.29 -16.38 21.87
CA PHE A 376 9.97 -17.45 22.60
C PHE A 376 9.57 -17.48 24.10
N SER A 377 8.55 -16.72 24.43
CA SER A 377 8.03 -16.58 25.80
C SER A 377 6.89 -17.56 26.07
N ASP A 378 6.79 -18.05 27.31
CA ASP A 378 5.70 -18.91 27.77
C ASP A 378 4.42 -18.12 28.16
N ASN A 379 4.41 -16.79 28.00
CA ASN A 379 3.28 -15.95 28.38
C ASN A 379 2.07 -16.15 27.45
N PRO A 380 0.97 -16.77 27.94
CA PRO A 380 -0.19 -17.09 27.10
C PRO A 380 -0.97 -15.85 26.63
N ARG A 381 -0.75 -14.68 27.25
CA ARG A 381 -1.45 -13.43 26.90
C ARG A 381 -0.90 -12.77 25.61
N ILE A 382 0.30 -13.12 25.16
CA ILE A 382 0.93 -12.53 23.96
C ILE A 382 0.05 -12.73 22.74
N LYS A 383 -0.36 -13.96 22.46
CA LYS A 383 -1.13 -14.30 21.25
C LYS A 383 -2.48 -13.57 21.18
N PRO A 384 -3.37 -13.64 22.18
CA PRO A 384 -4.63 -12.91 22.13
C PRO A 384 -4.43 -11.39 22.09
N HIS A 385 -3.42 -10.85 22.77
CA HIS A 385 -3.12 -9.42 22.78
C HIS A 385 -2.83 -8.90 21.34
N PHE A 386 -1.80 -9.41 20.69
CA PHE A 386 -1.41 -8.94 19.35
C PHE A 386 -2.46 -9.26 18.29
N LEU A 387 -3.18 -10.39 18.41
CA LEU A 387 -4.30 -10.70 17.52
C LEU A 387 -5.48 -9.73 17.70
N SER A 388 -5.70 -9.16 18.87
CA SER A 388 -6.74 -8.15 19.09
C SER A 388 -6.40 -6.81 18.43
N LEU A 389 -5.12 -6.48 18.29
CA LEU A 389 -4.61 -5.24 17.69
C LEU A 389 -4.49 -5.34 16.17
N SER A 390 -3.30 -5.60 15.67
CA SER A 390 -3.00 -5.57 14.22
C SER A 390 -2.41 -6.85 13.66
N ALA A 391 -1.96 -7.77 14.51
CA ALA A 391 -1.30 -8.98 14.03
C ALA A 391 -2.26 -9.89 13.25
N MET A 392 -1.80 -10.37 12.11
CA MET A 392 -2.49 -11.35 11.26
C MET A 392 -2.06 -12.78 11.57
N GLY A 393 -0.90 -12.94 12.23
CA GLY A 393 -0.37 -14.18 12.74
C GLY A 393 0.47 -13.92 13.99
N VAL A 394 0.33 -14.79 14.98
CA VAL A 394 1.15 -14.81 16.20
C VAL A 394 1.50 -16.26 16.49
N TYR A 395 2.78 -16.56 16.53
CA TYR A 395 3.28 -17.92 16.67
C TYR A 395 4.35 -17.98 17.75
N SER A 396 4.20 -18.93 18.70
CA SER A 396 5.30 -19.31 19.58
C SER A 396 6.29 -20.19 18.79
N PHE A 397 7.53 -20.27 19.28
CA PHE A 397 8.52 -21.15 18.66
C PHE A 397 8.10 -22.61 18.71
N GLU A 398 7.44 -23.03 19.80
CA GLU A 398 6.89 -24.38 19.94
C GLU A 398 5.76 -24.68 18.95
N GLU A 399 4.92 -23.68 18.64
CA GLU A 399 3.92 -23.82 17.56
C GLU A 399 4.59 -23.99 16.19
N LEU A 400 5.68 -23.27 15.93
CA LEU A 400 6.45 -23.43 14.67
C LEU A 400 7.08 -24.83 14.59
N LYS A 401 7.64 -25.36 15.67
CA LYS A 401 8.14 -26.74 15.72
C LYS A 401 7.05 -27.76 15.36
N LYS A 402 5.86 -27.62 15.94
CA LYS A 402 4.72 -28.51 15.62
C LYS A 402 4.26 -28.42 14.17
N LEU A 403 4.35 -27.24 13.56
CA LEU A 403 3.99 -27.01 12.14
C LEU A 403 5.03 -27.57 11.17
N SER A 404 6.26 -27.83 11.62
CA SER A 404 7.36 -28.23 10.73
C SER A 404 7.22 -29.62 10.17
N SER A 405 6.47 -30.52 10.80
CA SER A 405 6.45 -31.97 10.50
C SER A 405 7.83 -32.66 10.43
N LEU A 406 8.90 -31.96 10.79
CA LEU A 406 10.26 -32.49 10.86
C LEU A 406 10.46 -33.29 12.16
N ASN A 407 11.49 -34.17 12.14
CA ASN A 407 11.89 -34.91 13.32
C ASN A 407 12.27 -33.92 14.45
N GLN A 408 11.95 -34.24 15.70
CA GLN A 408 12.25 -33.43 16.89
C GLN A 408 13.74 -33.12 17.07
N ASN A 409 14.62 -33.90 16.44
CA ASN A 409 16.08 -33.70 16.47
C ASN A 409 16.61 -32.78 15.36
N ALA A 410 15.74 -32.21 14.51
CA ALA A 410 16.18 -31.26 13.49
C ALA A 410 16.68 -29.97 14.12
N ALA A 411 17.72 -29.37 13.55
CA ALA A 411 18.23 -28.06 13.99
C ALA A 411 17.11 -27.00 13.91
N ASP A 412 16.99 -26.17 14.93
CA ASP A 412 15.92 -25.17 15.04
C ASP A 412 15.91 -24.14 13.89
N SER A 413 17.10 -23.77 13.38
CA SER A 413 17.21 -22.95 12.17
C SER A 413 16.63 -23.65 10.93
N HIS A 414 16.77 -24.97 10.82
CA HIS A 414 16.18 -25.78 9.75
C HIS A 414 14.67 -25.87 9.87
N ILE A 415 14.15 -25.99 11.11
CA ILE A 415 12.73 -25.95 11.39
C ILE A 415 12.11 -24.61 10.93
N LEU A 416 12.74 -23.49 11.27
CA LEU A 416 12.28 -22.17 10.84
C LEU A 416 12.25 -22.06 9.31
N LYS A 417 13.29 -22.47 8.63
CA LYS A 417 13.34 -22.45 7.17
C LYS A 417 12.23 -23.31 6.56
N HIS A 418 11.99 -24.49 7.09
CA HIS A 418 10.95 -25.42 6.62
C HIS A 418 9.54 -24.85 6.77
N VAL A 419 9.24 -24.23 7.90
CA VAL A 419 7.90 -23.69 8.19
C VAL A 419 7.65 -22.36 7.48
N LEU A 420 8.67 -21.51 7.40
CA LEU A 420 8.47 -20.14 6.92
C LEU A 420 8.61 -20.00 5.40
N LEU A 421 9.20 -20.96 4.71
CA LEU A 421 9.29 -21.00 3.25
C LEU A 421 8.24 -21.96 2.66
N THR A 422 7.80 -21.65 1.44
CA THR A 422 6.89 -22.50 0.65
C THR A 422 7.50 -22.77 -0.74
N GLY A 423 7.40 -23.99 -1.25
CA GLY A 423 7.92 -24.41 -2.56
C GLY A 423 9.03 -25.45 -2.45
N ASP A 424 9.73 -25.73 -3.54
CA ASP A 424 10.85 -26.69 -3.57
C ASP A 424 12.03 -26.20 -2.70
N TYR A 425 11.86 -26.47 -1.44
CA TYR A 425 12.65 -26.00 -0.33
C TYR A 425 14.09 -26.54 -0.35
N ILE A 426 14.26 -27.81 -0.72
CA ILE A 426 15.55 -28.52 -0.64
C ILE A 426 16.57 -27.98 -1.66
N ASN A 427 16.12 -27.58 -2.84
CA ASN A 427 17.01 -27.09 -3.90
C ASN A 427 17.37 -25.59 -3.77
N THR A 428 16.71 -24.85 -2.90
CA THR A 428 16.87 -23.39 -2.81
C THR A 428 17.67 -22.93 -1.58
N LEU A 429 17.89 -23.82 -0.61
CA LEU A 429 18.71 -23.52 0.58
C LEU A 429 20.18 -23.25 0.27
N ASN A 430 20.68 -23.80 -0.84
CA ASN A 430 22.08 -23.63 -1.29
C ASN A 430 22.35 -22.22 -1.88
N HIS A 431 21.33 -21.40 -2.05
CA HIS A 431 21.43 -20.04 -2.59
C HIS A 431 21.20 -18.91 -1.56
N LEU A 432 20.90 -19.28 -0.31
CA LEU A 432 20.93 -18.29 0.76
C LEU A 432 22.40 -18.08 1.16
N PRO A 433 22.84 -16.82 1.47
CA PRO A 433 24.18 -16.58 1.95
C PRO A 433 24.47 -17.53 3.12
N GLN A 434 25.48 -18.37 2.96
CA GLN A 434 26.07 -19.07 4.08
C GLN A 434 26.92 -18.01 4.80
N GLU A 435 26.62 -17.73 6.07
CA GLU A 435 27.45 -16.89 6.94
C GLU A 435 28.81 -17.53 7.18
#